data_92ddbecf8017292c2f9a0add4af6e1b7
#
_entry.id   92ddbecf8017292c2f9a0add4af6e1b7
#
_cell.length_a   1.000
_cell.length_b   1.000
_cell.length_c   1.000
_cell.angle_alpha   90.00
_cell.angle_beta   90.00
_cell.angle_gamma   90.00
#
_symmetry.space_group_name_H-M   'P 1'
#
loop_
_entity.id
_entity.type
_entity.pdbx_description
1 polymer ?
#
loop_
_entity_poly.entity_id
_entity_poly.type
_entity_poly.pdbx_seq_one_letter_code
_entity_poly.pdbx_strand_id
1 'polypeptide(L)'
;YPLRRQRQMCIRDRNNYYKLMMSILKETDPDVMKKIFENFFVNGNLVGWKKQEEYRKKYNCNIPWAVLLDPTSACNLHCTGCWAAEYGNRLNLTFDDIDSIITQGKEMGIYMYIYTGGEPLVRKQDIIALCKKHNDCQFLSFTNGTLIDEEFADAMLEVKNFMPAISVEGFEEATDGRRGQGTFSKVVKAMEILKRKHLPFGISACYTSQNIDSISSSEFFDQMIEWGARFVWYFHYMPVGNDAATELLPTPEQREYMFHQIRKMRMEKSIFAMDFQNDGEYVGGCIAGGRRYLHINANGDCDPCVFIHYSNANIHDMSLLEVMQSPIFMAYHDGQPFNDNHLRPCPMLENPEKIKEIVEKTGARSTDLQSPESVEHLCGKCESYACNWTPTANKLWEERQEEKRQKKQQQK
;
A
#
# COMPACT_ATOMS: atom_id res chain seq x y z
N TYR A 1 36.58 -19.21 21.01
CA TYR A 1 36.08 -17.83 20.91
C TYR A 1 36.20 -17.19 19.51
N PRO A 2 37.35 -17.34 18.80
CA PRO A 2 37.52 -16.81 17.45
C PRO A 2 36.58 -17.46 16.43
N LEU A 3 36.41 -18.79 16.48
CA LEU A 3 35.57 -19.56 15.57
C LEU A 3 34.08 -19.21 15.67
N ARG A 4 33.58 -18.84 16.88
CA ARG A 4 32.21 -18.43 17.10
C ARG A 4 31.94 -17.02 16.50
N ARG A 5 32.89 -16.11 16.62
CA ARG A 5 32.86 -14.78 16.00
C ARG A 5 32.92 -14.87 14.47
N GLN A 6 33.80 -15.71 13.95
CA GLN A 6 33.95 -15.94 12.52
C GLN A 6 32.70 -16.60 11.92
N ARG A 7 32.09 -17.56 12.63
CA ARG A 7 30.83 -18.19 12.23
C ARG A 7 29.65 -17.23 12.31
N GLN A 8 29.59 -16.34 13.31
CA GLN A 8 28.60 -15.28 13.41
C GLN A 8 28.76 -14.22 12.31
N MET A 9 29.99 -13.85 11.94
CA MET A 9 30.27 -12.97 10.81
C MET A 9 29.82 -13.60 9.48
N CYS A 10 30.16 -14.86 9.23
CA CYS A 10 29.75 -15.57 8.01
C CYS A 10 28.22 -15.73 7.90
N ILE A 11 27.51 -15.93 9.01
CA ILE A 11 26.04 -15.99 9.04
C ILE A 11 25.46 -14.60 8.77
N ARG A 12 26.03 -13.55 9.36
CA ARG A 12 25.61 -12.16 9.17
C ARG A 12 25.75 -11.73 7.72
N ASP A 13 26.89 -11.98 7.11
CA ASP A 13 27.20 -11.54 5.74
C ASP A 13 26.41 -12.29 4.67
N ARG A 14 25.80 -13.43 5.01
CA ARG A 14 24.89 -14.22 4.15
C ARG A 14 23.43 -13.88 4.36
N ASN A 15 23.08 -13.09 5.37
CA ASN A 15 21.70 -12.71 5.63
C ASN A 15 21.22 -11.69 4.60
N ASN A 16 20.09 -11.97 3.93
CA ASN A 16 19.55 -11.11 2.88
C ASN A 16 19.17 -9.71 3.37
N TYR A 17 18.65 -9.59 4.58
CA TYR A 17 18.35 -8.29 5.18
C TYR A 17 19.62 -7.49 5.49
N TYR A 18 20.71 -8.14 5.87
CA TYR A 18 22.00 -7.46 6.01
C TYR A 18 22.49 -6.93 4.66
N LYS A 19 22.38 -7.73 3.59
CA LYS A 19 22.72 -7.29 2.23
C LYS A 19 21.84 -6.11 1.79
N LEU A 20 20.53 -6.17 2.06
CA LEU A 20 19.61 -5.08 1.79
C LEU A 20 20.02 -3.81 2.54
N MET A 21 20.26 -3.89 3.85
CA MET A 21 20.71 -2.75 4.65
C MET A 21 22.02 -2.16 4.12
N MET A 22 22.98 -3.00 3.75
CA MET A 22 24.25 -2.54 3.19
C MET A 22 24.08 -1.89 1.81
N SER A 23 23.16 -2.38 0.97
CA SER A 23 22.85 -1.73 -0.32
C SER A 23 22.20 -0.37 -0.11
N ILE A 24 21.23 -0.26 0.82
CA ILE A 24 20.60 1.01 1.17
C ILE A 24 21.69 2.03 1.62
N LEU A 25 22.56 1.64 2.54
CA LEU A 25 23.61 2.49 3.07
C LEU A 25 24.63 2.95 2.03
N LYS A 26 24.93 2.12 1.02
CA LYS A 26 25.95 2.41 0.00
C LYS A 26 25.40 3.14 -1.22
N GLU A 27 24.14 2.88 -1.55
CA GLU A 27 23.56 3.26 -2.84
C GLU A 27 22.51 4.37 -2.71
N THR A 28 22.20 4.81 -1.48
CA THR A 28 21.28 5.94 -1.25
C THR A 28 22.08 7.17 -0.86
N ASP A 29 21.67 8.35 -1.35
CA ASP A 29 22.23 9.64 -0.93
C ASP A 29 22.16 9.77 0.60
N PRO A 30 23.28 10.13 1.28
CA PRO A 30 23.34 10.15 2.75
C PRO A 30 22.35 11.13 3.40
N ASP A 31 22.10 12.26 2.77
CA ASP A 31 21.17 13.27 3.29
C ASP A 31 19.72 12.82 3.14
N VAL A 32 19.39 12.16 2.00
CA VAL A 32 18.08 11.54 1.75
C VAL A 32 17.85 10.43 2.78
N MET A 33 18.84 9.57 2.99
CA MET A 33 18.73 8.49 3.98
C MET A 33 18.54 9.02 5.40
N LYS A 34 19.27 10.06 5.79
CA LYS A 34 19.12 10.74 7.08
C LYS A 34 17.71 11.28 7.24
N LYS A 35 17.19 11.98 6.21
CA LYS A 35 15.85 12.56 6.24
C LYS A 35 14.76 11.51 6.35
N ILE A 36 14.86 10.40 5.59
CA ILE A 36 13.94 9.26 5.71
C ILE A 36 14.00 8.66 7.11
N PHE A 37 15.19 8.48 7.67
CA PHE A 37 15.33 7.95 9.03
C PHE A 37 14.66 8.87 10.07
N GLU A 38 14.88 10.17 10.00
CA GLU A 38 14.23 11.15 10.87
C GLU A 38 12.71 11.10 10.75
N ASN A 39 12.18 11.15 9.52
CA ASN A 39 10.75 11.27 9.29
C ASN A 39 10.01 9.96 9.49
N PHE A 40 10.50 8.86 8.90
CA PHE A 40 9.82 7.57 8.97
C PHE A 40 10.00 6.90 10.33
N PHE A 41 11.24 6.79 10.83
CA PHE A 41 11.49 6.05 12.08
C PHE A 41 11.27 6.93 13.33
N VAL A 42 11.83 8.13 13.37
CA VAL A 42 11.74 8.96 14.59
C VAL A 42 10.35 9.62 14.67
N ASN A 43 9.97 10.41 13.65
CA ASN A 43 8.70 11.13 13.69
C ASN A 43 7.50 10.17 13.57
N GLY A 44 7.48 9.29 12.57
CA GLY A 44 6.34 8.41 12.30
C GLY A 44 6.17 7.28 13.32
N ASN A 45 7.26 6.58 13.69
CA ASN A 45 7.14 5.36 14.50
C ASN A 45 7.47 5.55 15.99
N LEU A 46 8.28 6.52 16.38
CA LEU A 46 8.56 6.75 17.81
C LEU A 46 7.67 7.85 18.38
N VAL A 47 7.77 9.06 17.83
CA VAL A 47 7.03 10.23 18.35
C VAL A 47 5.54 10.13 17.99
N GLY A 48 5.25 9.90 16.70
CA GLY A 48 3.89 9.86 16.17
C GLY A 48 3.07 8.73 16.77
N TRP A 49 3.64 7.53 16.85
CA TRP A 49 2.94 6.37 17.40
C TRP A 49 2.44 6.63 18.84
N LYS A 50 3.28 7.23 19.70
CA LYS A 50 2.88 7.56 21.07
C LYS A 50 1.70 8.52 21.08
N LYS A 51 1.76 9.56 20.26
CA LYS A 51 0.68 10.55 20.14
C LYS A 51 -0.61 9.95 19.60
N GLN A 52 -0.52 9.07 18.58
CA GLN A 52 -1.67 8.32 18.06
C GLN A 52 -2.33 7.46 19.14
N GLU A 53 -1.56 6.78 20.01
CA GLU A 53 -2.09 5.99 21.13
C GLU A 53 -2.82 6.87 22.16
N GLU A 54 -2.30 8.07 22.44
CA GLU A 54 -2.97 9.05 23.32
C GLU A 54 -4.32 9.49 22.73
N TYR A 55 -4.36 9.79 21.44
CA TYR A 55 -5.58 10.19 20.73
C TYR A 55 -6.59 9.05 20.64
N ARG A 56 -6.17 7.81 20.32
CA ARG A 56 -7.05 6.63 20.32
C ARG A 56 -7.76 6.45 21.65
N LYS A 57 -7.04 6.58 22.75
CA LYS A 57 -7.61 6.47 24.10
C LYS A 57 -8.55 7.63 24.42
N LYS A 58 -8.17 8.86 24.06
CA LYS A 58 -8.94 10.06 24.38
C LYS A 58 -10.27 10.13 23.63
N TYR A 59 -10.26 9.74 22.36
CA TYR A 59 -11.43 9.92 21.46
C TYR A 59 -12.15 8.61 21.16
N ASN A 60 -11.66 7.48 21.67
CA ASN A 60 -12.24 6.14 21.48
C ASN A 60 -12.51 5.83 20.00
N CYS A 61 -11.57 6.12 19.12
CA CYS A 61 -11.64 5.86 17.68
C CYS A 61 -10.27 5.41 17.14
N ASN A 62 -10.24 4.89 15.94
CA ASN A 62 -8.99 4.63 15.25
C ASN A 62 -8.26 5.94 14.94
N ILE A 63 -6.92 5.94 15.05
CA ILE A 63 -6.04 7.01 14.55
C ILE A 63 -5.02 6.34 13.63
N PRO A 64 -4.97 6.69 12.35
CA PRO A 64 -4.14 6.01 11.38
C PRO A 64 -2.66 6.34 11.56
N TRP A 65 -1.80 5.44 11.10
CA TRP A 65 -0.37 5.67 10.96
C TRP A 65 -0.02 6.42 9.67
N ALA A 66 -0.82 6.20 8.61
CA ALA A 66 -0.67 6.86 7.33
C ALA A 66 -2.01 7.34 6.77
N VAL A 67 -1.98 8.40 5.98
CA VAL A 67 -3.13 8.85 5.16
C VAL A 67 -2.78 8.64 3.70
N LEU A 68 -3.64 7.91 2.95
CA LEU A 68 -3.58 7.85 1.50
C LEU A 68 -4.39 9.01 0.93
N LEU A 69 -3.84 9.67 -0.08
CA LEU A 69 -4.41 10.87 -0.69
C LEU A 69 -4.40 10.74 -2.22
N ASP A 70 -5.52 11.07 -2.85
CA ASP A 70 -5.60 11.27 -4.29
C ASP A 70 -5.49 12.77 -4.61
N PRO A 71 -4.30 13.30 -4.93
CA PRO A 71 -4.17 14.71 -5.31
C PRO A 71 -5.02 15.06 -6.53
N THR A 72 -5.23 14.08 -7.39
CA THR A 72 -6.01 14.18 -8.62
C THR A 72 -6.58 12.83 -9.04
N SER A 73 -7.73 12.83 -9.68
CA SER A 73 -8.25 11.64 -10.39
C SER A 73 -7.72 11.55 -11.84
N ALA A 74 -7.04 12.59 -12.35
CA ALA A 74 -6.47 12.58 -13.69
C ALA A 74 -5.31 11.59 -13.78
N CYS A 75 -5.29 10.80 -14.86
CA CYS A 75 -4.22 9.85 -15.17
C CYS A 75 -3.85 9.96 -16.65
N ASN A 76 -2.58 9.74 -16.94
CA ASN A 76 -2.05 9.69 -18.30
C ASN A 76 -2.02 8.27 -18.88
N LEU A 77 -2.55 7.26 -18.16
CA LEU A 77 -2.71 5.88 -18.59
C LEU A 77 -4.17 5.43 -18.40
N HIS A 78 -4.53 4.31 -19.07
CA HIS A 78 -5.84 3.65 -18.97
C HIS A 78 -5.63 2.14 -18.74
N CYS A 79 -5.22 1.80 -17.53
CA CYS A 79 -4.86 0.42 -17.17
C CYS A 79 -6.10 -0.46 -17.06
N THR A 80 -6.05 -1.69 -17.58
CA THR A 80 -7.13 -2.67 -17.41
C THR A 80 -7.37 -3.01 -15.94
N GLY A 81 -8.62 -2.89 -15.50
CA GLY A 81 -9.00 -3.13 -14.11
C GLY A 81 -8.38 -2.15 -13.10
N CYS A 82 -8.29 -0.89 -13.48
CA CYS A 82 -7.82 0.17 -12.57
C CYS A 82 -8.91 0.47 -11.53
N TRP A 83 -8.58 0.37 -10.24
CA TRP A 83 -9.50 0.66 -9.14
C TRP A 83 -9.96 2.12 -9.08
N ALA A 84 -9.17 3.05 -9.62
CA ALA A 84 -9.47 4.48 -9.62
C ALA A 84 -10.25 4.96 -10.87
N ALA A 85 -10.61 4.05 -11.79
CA ALA A 85 -11.26 4.43 -13.05
C ALA A 85 -12.63 5.10 -12.84
N GLU A 86 -13.38 4.67 -11.82
CA GLU A 86 -14.72 5.13 -11.52
C GLU A 86 -14.80 6.57 -10.97
N TYR A 87 -13.68 7.15 -10.54
CA TYR A 87 -13.61 8.56 -10.13
C TYR A 87 -13.61 9.54 -11.31
N GLY A 88 -13.40 9.06 -12.53
CA GLY A 88 -13.20 9.91 -13.70
C GLY A 88 -11.82 10.58 -13.71
N ASN A 89 -11.67 11.73 -14.40
CA ASN A 89 -10.36 12.36 -14.62
C ASN A 89 -10.32 13.87 -14.38
N ARG A 90 -11.27 14.42 -13.62
CA ARG A 90 -11.47 15.88 -13.45
C ARG A 90 -11.42 16.37 -12.01
N LEU A 91 -11.35 15.47 -11.05
CA LEU A 91 -11.36 15.79 -9.64
C LEU A 91 -9.96 16.12 -9.14
N ASN A 92 -9.85 17.08 -8.23
CA ASN A 92 -8.60 17.48 -7.62
C ASN A 92 -8.86 17.98 -6.19
N LEU A 93 -8.08 17.50 -5.23
CA LEU A 93 -7.88 18.21 -3.99
C LEU A 93 -7.03 19.47 -4.28
N THR A 94 -7.37 20.60 -3.69
CA THR A 94 -6.53 21.80 -3.80
C THR A 94 -5.23 21.60 -3.01
N PHE A 95 -4.23 22.45 -3.25
CA PHE A 95 -3.03 22.48 -2.42
C PHE A 95 -3.37 22.72 -0.94
N ASP A 96 -4.30 23.64 -0.67
CA ASP A 96 -4.71 23.99 0.69
C ASP A 96 -5.48 22.85 1.37
N ASP A 97 -6.27 22.07 0.65
CA ASP A 97 -6.91 20.86 1.20
C ASP A 97 -5.87 19.85 1.68
N ILE A 98 -4.88 19.55 0.84
CA ILE A 98 -3.83 18.59 1.18
C ILE A 98 -2.97 19.12 2.34
N ASP A 99 -2.63 20.40 2.33
CA ASP A 99 -1.91 21.09 3.40
C ASP A 99 -2.65 21.01 4.74
N SER A 100 -3.96 21.27 4.71
CA SER A 100 -4.84 21.15 5.89
C SER A 100 -4.90 19.73 6.43
N ILE A 101 -5.07 18.71 5.55
CA ILE A 101 -5.05 17.29 5.93
C ILE A 101 -3.74 16.93 6.62
N ILE A 102 -2.60 17.35 6.06
CA ILE A 102 -1.28 17.06 6.64
C ILE A 102 -1.13 17.77 8.00
N THR A 103 -1.55 19.02 8.10
CA THR A 103 -1.48 19.79 9.34
C THR A 103 -2.31 19.14 10.45
N GLN A 104 -3.56 18.80 10.19
CA GLN A 104 -4.44 18.08 11.12
C GLN A 104 -3.87 16.70 11.48
N GLY A 105 -3.32 15.98 10.51
CA GLY A 105 -2.69 14.69 10.74
C GLY A 105 -1.51 14.77 11.71
N LYS A 106 -0.64 15.76 11.56
CA LYS A 106 0.50 16.01 12.47
C LYS A 106 0.04 16.28 13.92
N GLU A 107 -1.09 16.96 14.09
CA GLU A 107 -1.69 17.16 15.40
C GLU A 107 -2.07 15.85 16.09
N MET A 108 -2.43 14.83 15.31
CA MET A 108 -2.73 13.47 15.79
C MET A 108 -1.52 12.53 15.80
N GLY A 109 -0.34 13.00 15.37
CA GLY A 109 0.89 12.21 15.30
C GLY A 109 1.05 11.42 14.00
N ILE A 110 0.39 11.82 12.92
CA ILE A 110 0.53 11.19 11.60
C ILE A 110 1.62 11.94 10.83
N TYR A 111 2.68 11.23 10.46
CA TYR A 111 3.83 11.76 9.72
C TYR A 111 4.11 11.00 8.42
N MET A 112 3.25 10.06 8.05
CA MET A 112 3.35 9.30 6.80
C MET A 112 2.16 9.61 5.90
N TYR A 113 2.43 10.10 4.69
CA TYR A 113 1.43 10.41 3.68
C TYR A 113 1.77 9.68 2.39
N ILE A 114 0.76 9.09 1.76
CA ILE A 114 0.93 8.27 0.57
C ILE A 114 0.03 8.83 -0.53
N TYR A 115 0.64 9.33 -1.59
CA TYR A 115 -0.09 9.80 -2.75
C TYR A 115 -0.47 8.63 -3.66
N THR A 116 -1.72 8.63 -4.11
CA THR A 116 -2.31 7.65 -5.02
C THR A 116 -3.36 8.33 -5.91
N GLY A 117 -4.39 7.64 -6.40
CA GLY A 117 -5.45 8.21 -7.22
C GLY A 117 -5.33 7.86 -8.69
N GLY A 118 -5.45 8.87 -9.57
CA GLY A 118 -5.10 8.76 -10.97
C GLY A 118 -3.59 8.56 -11.13
N GLU A 119 -2.88 9.58 -11.61
CA GLU A 119 -1.42 9.62 -11.55
C GLU A 119 -0.99 10.83 -10.72
N PRO A 120 -0.47 10.64 -9.50
CA PRO A 120 -0.11 11.75 -8.62
C PRO A 120 0.90 12.72 -9.24
N LEU A 121 1.84 12.22 -10.04
CA LEU A 121 2.89 13.04 -10.66
C LEU A 121 2.39 13.94 -11.79
N VAL A 122 1.11 13.89 -12.17
CA VAL A 122 0.47 14.96 -12.96
C VAL A 122 0.55 16.29 -12.18
N ARG A 123 0.57 16.22 -10.84
CA ARG A 123 0.69 17.36 -9.93
C ARG A 123 2.06 17.42 -9.21
N LYS A 124 3.13 16.99 -9.88
CA LYS A 124 4.48 16.90 -9.28
C LYS A 124 4.97 18.20 -8.65
N GLN A 125 4.57 19.37 -9.15
CA GLN A 125 4.96 20.67 -8.59
C GLN A 125 4.33 20.90 -7.20
N ASP A 126 3.03 20.63 -7.05
CA ASP A 126 2.34 20.73 -5.77
C ASP A 126 2.89 19.71 -4.76
N ILE A 127 3.14 18.48 -5.20
CA ILE A 127 3.74 17.43 -4.36
C ILE A 127 5.10 17.88 -3.80
N ILE A 128 5.97 18.41 -4.63
CA ILE A 128 7.28 18.93 -4.18
C ILE A 128 7.11 20.11 -3.23
N ALA A 129 6.18 21.02 -3.50
CA ALA A 129 5.92 22.16 -2.62
C ALA A 129 5.39 21.70 -1.24
N LEU A 130 4.51 20.70 -1.20
CA LEU A 130 4.03 20.07 0.05
C LEU A 130 5.17 19.36 0.80
N CYS A 131 6.04 18.63 0.10
CA CYS A 131 7.22 18.01 0.69
C CYS A 131 8.15 19.04 1.34
N LYS A 132 8.36 20.20 0.70
CA LYS A 132 9.14 21.33 1.26
C LYS A 132 8.48 21.91 2.50
N LYS A 133 7.17 22.17 2.44
CA LYS A 133 6.39 22.75 3.54
C LYS A 133 6.33 21.83 4.76
N HIS A 134 6.15 20.55 4.54
CA HIS A 134 6.07 19.51 5.58
C HIS A 134 7.33 18.64 5.59
N ASN A 135 8.48 19.27 5.74
CA ASN A 135 9.77 18.58 5.68
C ASN A 135 10.03 17.61 6.85
N ASP A 136 9.18 17.63 7.87
CA ASP A 136 9.14 16.71 9.01
C ASP A 136 8.26 15.46 8.78
N CYS A 137 7.59 15.39 7.63
CA CYS A 137 6.78 14.23 7.20
C CYS A 137 7.52 13.40 6.14
N GLN A 138 7.20 12.11 6.07
CA GLN A 138 7.62 11.22 4.99
C GLN A 138 6.49 11.07 3.97
N PHE A 139 6.83 11.22 2.71
CA PHE A 139 5.91 11.06 1.59
C PHE A 139 6.32 9.85 0.74
N LEU A 140 5.32 9.04 0.39
CA LEU A 140 5.44 7.97 -0.60
C LEU A 140 4.42 8.24 -1.70
N SER A 141 4.68 7.81 -2.93
CA SER A 141 3.71 7.88 -4.01
C SER A 141 3.63 6.55 -4.74
N PHE A 142 2.44 5.98 -4.83
CA PHE A 142 2.17 4.97 -5.85
C PHE A 142 2.02 5.71 -7.18
N THR A 143 2.89 5.41 -8.13
CA THR A 143 2.95 6.10 -9.41
C THR A 143 3.18 5.12 -10.56
N ASN A 144 2.64 5.43 -11.72
CA ASN A 144 2.99 4.69 -12.93
C ASN A 144 4.43 4.97 -13.42
N GLY A 145 5.12 5.94 -12.80
CA GLY A 145 6.53 6.26 -13.03
C GLY A 145 6.85 6.95 -14.36
N THR A 146 5.89 7.05 -15.29
CA THR A 146 6.15 7.56 -16.64
C THR A 146 6.46 9.06 -16.69
N LEU A 147 6.19 9.80 -15.59
CA LEU A 147 6.43 11.23 -15.45
C LEU A 147 7.67 11.55 -14.61
N ILE A 148 8.45 10.54 -14.19
CA ILE A 148 9.73 10.73 -13.52
C ILE A 148 10.79 11.06 -14.56
N ASP A 149 11.27 12.30 -14.51
CA ASP A 149 12.33 12.84 -15.35
C ASP A 149 13.51 13.34 -14.51
N GLU A 150 14.58 13.85 -15.14
CA GLU A 150 15.76 14.38 -14.45
C GLU A 150 15.40 15.54 -13.51
N GLU A 151 14.54 16.45 -13.96
CA GLU A 151 14.13 17.64 -13.19
C GLU A 151 13.37 17.23 -11.93
N PHE A 152 12.44 16.28 -12.05
CA PHE A 152 11.72 15.77 -10.89
C PHE A 152 12.64 15.03 -9.91
N ALA A 153 13.57 14.24 -10.43
CA ALA A 153 14.55 13.55 -9.59
C ALA A 153 15.50 14.54 -8.86
N ASP A 154 15.87 15.67 -9.49
CA ASP A 154 16.62 16.75 -8.82
C ASP A 154 15.78 17.40 -7.71
N ALA A 155 14.50 17.65 -7.96
CA ALA A 155 13.58 18.16 -6.95
C ALA A 155 13.41 17.17 -5.77
N MET A 156 13.40 15.88 -6.03
CA MET A 156 13.39 14.84 -4.97
C MET A 156 14.66 14.90 -4.11
N LEU A 157 15.85 15.11 -4.71
CA LEU A 157 17.11 15.31 -3.97
C LEU A 157 17.08 16.57 -3.09
N GLU A 158 16.42 17.63 -3.55
CA GLU A 158 16.26 18.85 -2.77
C GLU A 158 15.38 18.65 -1.54
N VAL A 159 14.19 18.00 -1.69
CA VAL A 159 13.23 17.80 -0.59
C VAL A 159 13.61 16.65 0.34
N LYS A 160 14.23 15.58 -0.16
CA LYS A 160 14.79 14.43 0.58
C LYS A 160 13.78 13.53 1.31
N ASN A 161 12.50 13.90 1.37
CA ASN A 161 11.44 13.23 2.10
C ASN A 161 10.35 12.62 1.20
N PHE A 162 10.63 12.45 -0.09
CA PHE A 162 9.75 11.83 -1.06
C PHE A 162 10.35 10.52 -1.61
N MET A 163 9.54 9.48 -1.73
CA MET A 163 9.96 8.18 -2.25
C MET A 163 8.86 7.57 -3.14
N PRO A 164 9.12 7.25 -4.42
CA PRO A 164 8.13 6.60 -5.26
C PRO A 164 8.12 5.08 -5.06
N ALA A 165 6.93 4.47 -5.20
CA ALA A 165 6.70 3.06 -5.46
C ALA A 165 6.16 2.93 -6.88
N ILE A 166 7.03 2.48 -7.80
CA ILE A 166 6.76 2.47 -9.24
C ILE A 166 5.95 1.23 -9.59
N SER A 167 4.85 1.43 -10.30
CA SER A 167 3.93 0.36 -10.69
C SER A 167 4.47 -0.46 -11.84
N VAL A 168 4.68 -1.77 -11.60
CA VAL A 168 5.15 -2.75 -12.59
C VAL A 168 4.39 -4.06 -12.40
N GLU A 169 4.00 -4.72 -13.48
CA GLU A 169 3.17 -5.94 -13.45
C GLU A 169 3.97 -7.23 -13.74
N GLY A 170 5.29 -7.15 -13.72
CA GLY A 170 6.24 -8.18 -14.15
C GLY A 170 7.15 -7.63 -15.26
N PHE A 171 7.56 -8.49 -16.20
CA PHE A 171 8.33 -8.06 -17.36
C PHE A 171 7.48 -7.31 -18.39
N GLU A 172 8.08 -6.92 -19.54
CA GLU A 172 7.50 -6.03 -20.54
C GLU A 172 6.11 -6.50 -21.01
N GLU A 173 5.96 -7.76 -21.37
CA GLU A 173 4.69 -8.30 -21.87
C GLU A 173 3.55 -8.11 -20.86
N ALA A 174 3.77 -8.44 -19.59
CA ALA A 174 2.78 -8.32 -18.53
C ALA A 174 2.49 -6.85 -18.19
N THR A 175 3.52 -6.01 -18.14
CA THR A 175 3.38 -4.58 -17.81
C THR A 175 2.69 -3.83 -18.95
N ASP A 176 3.13 -3.99 -20.18
CA ASP A 176 2.53 -3.33 -21.34
C ASP A 176 1.13 -3.85 -21.65
N GLY A 177 0.89 -5.15 -21.44
CA GLY A 177 -0.42 -5.78 -21.63
C GLY A 177 -1.51 -5.17 -20.73
N ARG A 178 -1.18 -4.82 -19.48
CA ARG A 178 -2.14 -4.22 -18.54
C ARG A 178 -2.17 -2.70 -18.59
N ARG A 179 -1.01 -2.05 -18.79
CA ARG A 179 -0.84 -0.59 -18.62
C ARG A 179 -0.75 0.18 -19.94
N GLY A 180 -0.65 -0.52 -21.05
CA GLY A 180 -0.50 0.06 -22.38
C GLY A 180 0.93 -0.01 -22.91
N GLN A 181 1.02 -0.19 -24.23
CA GLN A 181 2.26 -0.40 -24.96
C GLN A 181 3.32 0.69 -24.69
N GLY A 182 4.55 0.28 -24.44
CA GLY A 182 5.68 1.17 -24.17
C GLY A 182 5.72 1.75 -22.75
N THR A 183 4.85 1.30 -21.86
CA THR A 183 4.90 1.71 -20.45
C THR A 183 6.13 1.12 -19.75
N PHE A 184 6.44 -0.16 -20.00
CA PHE A 184 7.59 -0.83 -19.38
C PHE A 184 8.91 -0.10 -19.64
N SER A 185 9.17 0.28 -20.91
CA SER A 185 10.40 0.99 -21.24
C SER A 185 10.52 2.35 -20.54
N LYS A 186 9.41 3.06 -20.34
CA LYS A 186 9.38 4.34 -19.62
C LYS A 186 9.66 4.17 -18.13
N VAL A 187 9.08 3.14 -17.49
CA VAL A 187 9.32 2.90 -16.06
C VAL A 187 10.74 2.41 -15.79
N VAL A 188 11.32 1.59 -16.66
CA VAL A 188 12.74 1.19 -16.56
C VAL A 188 13.64 2.42 -16.63
N LYS A 189 13.40 3.33 -17.58
CA LYS A 189 14.14 4.60 -17.68
C LYS A 189 14.00 5.45 -16.41
N ALA A 190 12.80 5.53 -15.84
CA ALA A 190 12.58 6.25 -14.57
C ALA A 190 13.41 5.64 -13.42
N MET A 191 13.45 4.30 -13.31
CA MET A 191 14.26 3.61 -12.32
C MET A 191 15.77 3.83 -12.52
N GLU A 192 16.25 3.87 -13.78
CA GLU A 192 17.64 4.20 -14.11
C GLU A 192 18.02 5.62 -13.66
N ILE A 193 17.12 6.60 -13.86
CA ILE A 193 17.33 7.99 -13.40
C ILE A 193 17.46 7.99 -11.87
N LEU A 194 16.53 7.39 -11.16
CA LEU A 194 16.54 7.35 -9.69
C LEU A 194 17.79 6.66 -9.15
N LYS A 195 18.15 5.50 -9.70
CA LYS A 195 19.35 4.75 -9.32
C LYS A 195 20.62 5.57 -9.51
N ARG A 196 20.80 6.23 -10.66
CA ARG A 196 21.95 7.07 -10.95
C ARG A 196 22.08 8.27 -10.01
N LYS A 197 20.94 8.83 -9.57
CA LYS A 197 20.87 9.94 -8.62
C LYS A 197 20.88 9.49 -7.15
N HIS A 198 21.10 8.20 -6.89
CA HIS A 198 21.09 7.63 -5.53
C HIS A 198 19.80 7.88 -4.74
N LEU A 199 18.68 7.98 -5.43
CA LEU A 199 17.36 8.13 -4.84
C LEU A 199 16.73 6.77 -4.57
N PRO A 200 16.24 6.49 -3.34
CA PRO A 200 15.58 5.24 -3.03
C PRO A 200 14.18 5.19 -3.64
N PHE A 201 13.79 4.03 -4.12
CA PHE A 201 12.45 3.74 -4.62
C PHE A 201 12.04 2.29 -4.34
N GLY A 202 10.76 2.03 -4.46
CA GLY A 202 10.19 0.69 -4.42
C GLY A 202 9.38 0.37 -5.66
N ILE A 203 8.84 -0.83 -5.67
CA ILE A 203 7.93 -1.35 -6.70
C ILE A 203 6.54 -1.51 -6.07
N SER A 204 5.50 -1.14 -6.82
CA SER A 204 4.11 -1.51 -6.59
C SER A 204 3.69 -2.53 -7.62
N ALA A 205 3.32 -3.73 -7.19
CA ALA A 205 3.10 -4.87 -8.07
C ALA A 205 1.71 -5.46 -7.82
N CYS A 206 0.80 -5.36 -8.81
CA CYS A 206 -0.52 -5.95 -8.69
C CYS A 206 -0.54 -7.32 -9.38
N TYR A 207 -0.68 -8.41 -8.60
CA TYR A 207 -0.82 -9.73 -9.19
C TYR A 207 -2.27 -10.05 -9.52
N THR A 208 -2.44 -10.64 -10.70
CA THR A 208 -3.71 -11.03 -11.32
C THR A 208 -3.63 -12.49 -11.74
N SER A 209 -4.76 -13.08 -12.15
CA SER A 209 -4.79 -14.42 -12.75
C SER A 209 -3.88 -14.59 -13.98
N GLN A 210 -3.46 -13.48 -14.62
CA GLN A 210 -2.77 -13.50 -15.91
C GLN A 210 -1.25 -13.26 -15.81
N ASN A 211 -0.73 -12.71 -14.69
CA ASN A 211 0.68 -12.31 -14.60
C ASN A 211 1.47 -13.00 -13.48
N ILE A 212 0.88 -13.97 -12.80
CA ILE A 212 1.48 -14.68 -11.65
C ILE A 212 2.89 -15.19 -11.97
N ASP A 213 3.06 -15.85 -13.11
CA ASP A 213 4.34 -16.45 -13.50
C ASP A 213 5.44 -15.40 -13.71
N SER A 214 5.09 -14.24 -14.26
CA SER A 214 6.04 -13.14 -14.47
C SER A 214 6.39 -12.44 -13.16
N ILE A 215 5.37 -12.01 -12.41
CA ILE A 215 5.52 -11.10 -11.26
C ILE A 215 6.12 -11.79 -10.01
N SER A 216 6.01 -13.12 -9.92
CA SER A 216 6.50 -13.92 -8.79
C SER A 216 7.80 -14.66 -9.07
N SER A 217 8.32 -14.60 -10.30
CA SER A 217 9.53 -15.33 -10.69
C SER A 217 10.77 -14.87 -9.92
N SER A 218 11.70 -15.80 -9.68
CA SER A 218 12.99 -15.49 -9.06
C SER A 218 13.78 -14.47 -9.88
N GLU A 219 13.67 -14.56 -11.20
CA GLU A 219 14.29 -13.67 -12.18
C GLU A 219 13.75 -12.25 -12.07
N PHE A 220 12.44 -12.09 -11.84
CA PHE A 220 11.85 -10.77 -11.64
C PHE A 220 12.30 -10.13 -10.32
N PHE A 221 12.45 -10.92 -9.25
CA PHE A 221 13.04 -10.44 -8.00
C PHE A 221 14.49 -9.99 -8.18
N ASP A 222 15.30 -10.75 -8.92
CA ASP A 222 16.67 -10.37 -9.24
C ASP A 222 16.70 -9.08 -10.07
N GLN A 223 15.79 -8.95 -11.04
CA GLN A 223 15.68 -7.76 -11.88
C GLN A 223 15.27 -6.52 -11.08
N MET A 224 14.33 -6.64 -10.13
CA MET A 224 13.95 -5.52 -9.24
C MET A 224 15.15 -5.04 -8.41
N ILE A 225 15.95 -5.97 -7.89
CA ILE A 225 17.17 -5.64 -7.14
C ILE A 225 18.20 -4.98 -8.06
N GLU A 226 18.37 -5.48 -9.28
CA GLU A 226 19.27 -4.90 -10.27
C GLU A 226 18.85 -3.47 -10.67
N TRP A 227 17.56 -3.20 -10.84
CA TRP A 227 17.07 -1.82 -11.04
C TRP A 227 17.38 -0.89 -9.87
N GLY A 228 17.57 -1.45 -8.67
CA GLY A 228 17.88 -0.70 -7.46
C GLY A 228 16.69 -0.50 -6.54
N ALA A 229 15.58 -1.24 -6.74
CA ALA A 229 14.44 -1.19 -5.84
C ALA A 229 14.80 -1.69 -4.44
N ARG A 230 14.30 -1.02 -3.39
CA ARG A 230 14.56 -1.36 -1.98
C ARG A 230 13.45 -2.17 -1.36
N PHE A 231 12.24 -2.02 -1.87
CA PHE A 231 11.08 -2.80 -1.47
C PHE A 231 10.18 -3.07 -2.66
N VAL A 232 9.33 -4.09 -2.50
CA VAL A 232 8.21 -4.37 -3.39
C VAL A 232 6.96 -4.59 -2.56
N TRP A 233 5.89 -3.94 -2.98
CA TRP A 233 4.58 -4.06 -2.38
C TRP A 233 3.65 -4.76 -3.34
N TYR A 234 3.35 -6.03 -3.03
CA TYR A 234 2.41 -6.85 -3.81
C TYR A 234 0.98 -6.58 -3.35
N PHE A 235 0.12 -6.33 -4.31
CA PHE A 235 -1.33 -6.22 -4.12
C PHE A 235 -2.02 -7.30 -4.94
N HIS A 236 -2.97 -7.97 -4.32
CA HIS A 236 -3.95 -8.79 -5.03
C HIS A 236 -4.87 -7.88 -5.85
N TYR A 237 -5.23 -8.27 -7.07
CA TYR A 237 -6.23 -7.55 -7.84
C TYR A 237 -7.54 -7.45 -7.05
N MET A 238 -8.16 -6.28 -7.02
CA MET A 238 -9.40 -6.02 -6.31
C MET A 238 -10.49 -5.59 -7.31
N PRO A 239 -11.68 -6.23 -7.28
CA PRO A 239 -12.74 -6.00 -8.28
C PRO A 239 -13.60 -4.78 -7.90
N VAL A 240 -13.02 -3.59 -8.00
CA VAL A 240 -13.66 -2.30 -7.67
C VAL A 240 -14.38 -1.74 -8.90
N GLY A 241 -15.59 -1.18 -8.69
CA GLY A 241 -16.41 -0.56 -9.72
C GLY A 241 -17.33 -1.52 -10.46
N ASN A 242 -18.38 -0.96 -11.10
CA ASN A 242 -19.39 -1.74 -11.82
C ASN A 242 -18.81 -2.59 -12.96
N ASP A 243 -17.81 -2.07 -13.66
CA ASP A 243 -17.17 -2.73 -14.81
C ASP A 243 -15.86 -3.43 -14.43
N ALA A 244 -15.71 -3.86 -13.16
CA ALA A 244 -14.52 -4.54 -12.68
C ALA A 244 -14.23 -5.81 -13.51
N ALA A 245 -12.98 -5.98 -13.95
CA ALA A 245 -12.50 -7.14 -14.72
C ALA A 245 -12.33 -8.36 -13.81
N THR A 246 -13.43 -9.02 -13.42
CA THR A 246 -13.43 -10.12 -12.44
C THR A 246 -12.59 -11.33 -12.88
N GLU A 247 -12.32 -11.49 -14.17
CA GLU A 247 -11.42 -12.50 -14.73
C GLU A 247 -9.95 -12.28 -14.32
N LEU A 248 -9.59 -11.10 -13.85
CA LEU A 248 -8.27 -10.80 -13.31
C LEU A 248 -8.08 -11.29 -11.87
N LEU A 249 -9.13 -11.73 -11.18
CA LEU A 249 -9.01 -12.30 -9.84
C LEU A 249 -8.16 -13.58 -9.90
N PRO A 250 -7.09 -13.68 -9.09
CA PRO A 250 -6.34 -14.92 -8.98
C PRO A 250 -7.21 -16.06 -8.44
N THR A 251 -6.97 -17.29 -8.90
CA THR A 251 -7.60 -18.46 -8.32
C THR A 251 -7.09 -18.74 -6.90
N PRO A 252 -7.78 -19.56 -6.08
CA PRO A 252 -7.28 -19.96 -4.78
C PRO A 252 -5.88 -20.60 -4.83
N GLU A 253 -5.60 -21.42 -5.84
CA GLU A 253 -4.31 -22.07 -6.05
C GLU A 253 -3.22 -21.05 -6.40
N GLN A 254 -3.54 -20.07 -7.23
CA GLN A 254 -2.63 -18.98 -7.57
C GLN A 254 -2.32 -18.11 -6.34
N ARG A 255 -3.31 -17.83 -5.50
CA ARG A 255 -3.11 -17.06 -4.25
C ARG A 255 -2.32 -17.86 -3.21
N GLU A 256 -2.57 -19.17 -3.07
CA GLU A 256 -1.77 -20.08 -2.24
C GLU A 256 -0.31 -20.10 -2.72
N TYR A 257 -0.10 -20.20 -4.04
CA TYR A 257 1.23 -20.13 -4.63
C TYR A 257 1.93 -18.80 -4.27
N MET A 258 1.28 -17.64 -4.44
CA MET A 258 1.83 -16.34 -4.07
C MET A 258 2.17 -16.26 -2.58
N PHE A 259 1.30 -16.77 -1.71
CA PHE A 259 1.54 -16.84 -0.27
C PHE A 259 2.85 -17.57 0.06
N HIS A 260 3.13 -18.70 -0.57
CA HIS A 260 4.38 -19.43 -0.36
C HIS A 260 5.56 -18.77 -1.05
N GLN A 261 5.39 -18.32 -2.27
CA GLN A 261 6.46 -17.76 -3.08
C GLN A 261 7.03 -16.46 -2.49
N ILE A 262 6.18 -15.53 -2.07
CA ILE A 262 6.67 -14.28 -1.44
C ILE A 262 7.42 -14.58 -0.15
N ARG A 263 6.96 -15.52 0.67
CA ARG A 263 7.66 -15.94 1.89
C ARG A 263 9.02 -16.56 1.59
N LYS A 264 9.11 -17.38 0.54
CA LYS A 264 10.37 -17.95 0.05
C LYS A 264 11.31 -16.84 -0.42
N MET A 265 10.84 -15.93 -1.27
CA MET A 265 11.65 -14.83 -1.79
C MET A 265 12.20 -13.92 -0.69
N ARG A 266 11.42 -13.65 0.36
CA ARG A 266 11.89 -12.92 1.56
C ARG A 266 13.12 -13.57 2.21
N MET A 267 13.24 -14.89 2.14
CA MET A 267 14.37 -15.61 2.71
C MET A 267 15.58 -15.68 1.76
N GLU A 268 15.37 -15.54 0.46
CA GLU A 268 16.37 -15.74 -0.57
C GLU A 268 16.91 -14.44 -1.18
N LYS A 269 16.08 -13.41 -1.28
CA LYS A 269 16.38 -12.17 -2.01
C LYS A 269 16.61 -10.97 -1.09
N SER A 270 17.47 -10.05 -1.53
CA SER A 270 17.87 -8.86 -0.76
C SER A 270 16.98 -7.66 -1.07
N ILE A 271 15.66 -7.84 -0.95
CA ILE A 271 14.63 -6.82 -1.14
C ILE A 271 13.56 -6.99 -0.06
N PHE A 272 12.97 -5.89 0.43
CA PHE A 272 11.87 -5.96 1.38
C PHE A 272 10.56 -6.18 0.64
N ALA A 273 10.01 -7.39 0.66
CA ALA A 273 8.77 -7.74 -0.02
C ALA A 273 7.60 -7.77 0.98
N MET A 274 6.51 -7.09 0.62
CA MET A 274 5.23 -7.09 1.34
C MET A 274 4.15 -7.69 0.45
N ASP A 275 3.23 -8.48 1.03
CA ASP A 275 2.06 -9.02 0.35
C ASP A 275 0.80 -8.56 1.09
N PHE A 276 0.18 -7.50 0.59
CA PHE A 276 -0.84 -6.75 1.32
C PHE A 276 -1.98 -7.63 1.85
N GLN A 277 -2.50 -8.55 1.01
CA GLN A 277 -3.62 -9.41 1.38
C GLN A 277 -3.20 -10.64 2.19
N ASN A 278 -2.00 -11.18 1.97
CA ASN A 278 -1.54 -12.41 2.63
C ASN A 278 -0.71 -12.17 3.89
N ASP A 279 -0.38 -10.91 4.21
CA ASP A 279 0.39 -10.53 5.40
C ASP A 279 -0.48 -10.15 6.62
N GLY A 280 -1.78 -10.40 6.56
CA GLY A 280 -2.70 -10.08 7.65
C GLY A 280 -2.29 -10.66 9.01
N GLU A 281 -1.60 -11.83 9.03
CA GLU A 281 -1.09 -12.44 10.26
C GLU A 281 -0.08 -11.57 11.03
N TYR A 282 0.67 -10.71 10.33
CA TYR A 282 1.70 -9.84 10.94
C TYR A 282 1.13 -8.53 11.49
N VAL A 283 -0.05 -8.14 11.02
CA VAL A 283 -0.70 -6.87 11.38
C VAL A 283 -2.01 -7.05 12.12
N GLY A 284 -2.42 -8.29 12.38
CA GLY A 284 -3.63 -8.63 13.12
C GLY A 284 -4.92 -8.44 12.31
N GLY A 285 -4.91 -8.78 11.01
CA GLY A 285 -6.06 -8.67 10.11
C GLY A 285 -6.12 -7.36 9.33
N CYS A 286 -7.32 -6.94 8.93
CA CYS A 286 -7.53 -5.72 8.15
C CYS A 286 -6.97 -4.47 8.84
N ILE A 287 -6.26 -3.61 8.08
CA ILE A 287 -5.62 -2.38 8.57
C ILE A 287 -6.33 -1.09 8.16
N ALA A 288 -7.42 -1.20 7.39
CA ALA A 288 -8.21 -0.09 6.88
C ALA A 288 -9.07 0.59 7.97
N GLY A 289 -9.91 1.53 7.59
CA GLY A 289 -10.83 2.22 8.51
C GLY A 289 -10.10 3.00 9.60
N GLY A 290 -8.98 3.61 9.28
CA GLY A 290 -8.16 4.38 10.21
C GLY A 290 -7.35 3.55 11.21
N ARG A 291 -7.42 2.20 11.19
CA ARG A 291 -6.63 1.36 12.10
C ARG A 291 -5.13 1.53 11.86
N ARG A 292 -4.71 1.57 10.59
CA ARG A 292 -3.36 1.94 10.16
C ARG A 292 -3.38 2.98 9.06
N TYR A 293 -4.40 3.00 8.20
CA TYR A 293 -4.59 4.00 7.16
C TYR A 293 -6.07 4.24 6.87
N LEU A 294 -6.34 5.36 6.21
CA LEU A 294 -7.57 5.69 5.50
C LEU A 294 -7.20 6.21 4.11
N HIS A 295 -8.19 6.34 3.27
CA HIS A 295 -8.07 6.91 1.94
C HIS A 295 -8.93 8.18 1.83
N ILE A 296 -8.40 9.24 1.20
CA ILE A 296 -9.13 10.45 0.86
C ILE A 296 -9.02 10.62 -0.65
N ASN A 297 -10.12 10.48 -1.36
CA ASN A 297 -10.17 10.58 -2.80
C ASN A 297 -10.09 12.04 -3.29
N ALA A 298 -9.95 12.22 -4.60
CA ALA A 298 -9.80 13.55 -5.21
C ALA A 298 -11.06 14.44 -5.13
N ASN A 299 -12.20 13.93 -4.67
CA ASN A 299 -13.42 14.67 -4.35
C ASN A 299 -13.51 15.06 -2.86
N GLY A 300 -12.52 14.66 -2.05
CA GLY A 300 -12.52 14.87 -0.60
C GLY A 300 -13.27 13.82 0.19
N ASP A 301 -13.89 12.81 -0.43
CA ASP A 301 -14.55 11.73 0.29
C ASP A 301 -13.52 10.88 1.02
N CYS A 302 -13.84 10.54 2.27
CA CYS A 302 -12.97 9.79 3.16
C CYS A 302 -13.43 8.34 3.21
N ASP A 303 -12.75 7.49 2.43
CA ASP A 303 -13.04 6.07 2.35
C ASP A 303 -12.26 5.26 3.40
N PRO A 304 -12.81 4.18 3.97
CA PRO A 304 -12.07 3.32 4.89
C PRO A 304 -10.81 2.70 4.26
N CYS A 305 -10.87 2.41 2.97
CA CYS A 305 -9.82 1.72 2.20
C CYS A 305 -9.84 2.23 0.75
N VAL A 306 -8.68 2.26 0.13
CA VAL A 306 -8.53 2.61 -1.30
C VAL A 306 -9.33 1.70 -2.25
N PHE A 307 -9.77 0.52 -1.78
CA PHE A 307 -10.59 -0.43 -2.52
C PHE A 307 -12.05 -0.48 -2.07
N ILE A 308 -12.44 0.34 -1.09
CA ILE A 308 -13.80 0.41 -0.54
C ILE A 308 -14.35 1.81 -0.81
N HIS A 309 -15.06 1.94 -1.89
CA HIS A 309 -15.60 3.21 -2.39
C HIS A 309 -16.98 3.50 -1.79
N TYR A 310 -17.06 3.51 -0.46
CA TYR A 310 -18.24 3.89 0.30
C TYR A 310 -17.87 4.80 1.45
N SER A 311 -18.56 5.95 1.55
CA SER A 311 -18.33 6.90 2.63
C SER A 311 -19.60 7.63 3.07
N ASN A 312 -19.55 8.20 4.27
CA ASN A 312 -20.46 9.22 4.78
C ASN A 312 -19.68 10.38 5.42
N ALA A 313 -18.40 10.52 5.02
CA ALA A 313 -17.51 11.55 5.51
C ALA A 313 -16.75 12.20 4.35
N ASN A 314 -16.63 13.54 4.39
CA ASN A 314 -15.90 14.31 3.41
C ASN A 314 -15.02 15.35 4.12
N ILE A 315 -13.76 15.50 3.69
CA ILE A 315 -12.78 16.38 4.35
C ILE A 315 -13.09 17.87 4.18
N HIS A 316 -13.95 18.24 3.22
CA HIS A 316 -14.39 19.62 3.06
C HIS A 316 -15.44 20.03 4.12
N ASP A 317 -16.15 19.06 4.70
CA ASP A 317 -17.21 19.28 5.68
C ASP A 317 -16.80 18.93 7.12
N MET A 318 -15.73 18.11 7.27
CA MET A 318 -15.32 17.52 8.54
C MET A 318 -13.81 17.68 8.75
N SER A 319 -13.39 17.86 9.99
CA SER A 319 -12.00 17.70 10.36
C SER A 319 -11.59 16.22 10.27
N LEU A 320 -10.28 15.96 10.14
CA LEU A 320 -9.78 14.59 10.06
C LEU A 320 -10.13 13.75 11.29
N LEU A 321 -10.25 14.36 12.47
CA LEU A 321 -10.70 13.66 13.68
C LEU A 321 -12.20 13.32 13.61
N GLU A 322 -13.05 14.22 13.13
CA GLU A 322 -14.49 13.94 12.93
C GLU A 322 -14.70 12.84 11.88
N VAL A 323 -13.88 12.80 10.83
CA VAL A 323 -13.86 11.69 9.89
C VAL A 323 -13.62 10.36 10.62
N MET A 324 -12.64 10.28 11.53
CA MET A 324 -12.37 9.05 12.30
C MET A 324 -13.52 8.64 13.22
N GLN A 325 -14.38 9.57 13.58
CA GLN A 325 -15.56 9.35 14.40
C GLN A 325 -16.87 9.21 13.58
N SER A 326 -16.79 9.29 12.26
CA SER A 326 -17.95 9.11 11.39
C SER A 326 -18.50 7.67 11.45
N PRO A 327 -19.78 7.45 11.12
CA PRO A 327 -20.42 6.14 11.30
C PRO A 327 -19.68 5.00 10.64
N ILE A 328 -19.16 5.16 9.40
CA ILE A 328 -18.45 4.09 8.70
C ILE A 328 -17.11 3.77 9.36
N PHE A 329 -16.35 4.79 9.80
CA PHE A 329 -15.06 4.56 10.48
C PHE A 329 -15.24 3.93 11.85
N MET A 330 -16.30 4.30 12.58
CA MET A 330 -16.64 3.66 13.85
C MET A 330 -17.11 2.22 13.66
N ALA A 331 -17.83 1.90 12.59
CA ALA A 331 -18.19 0.52 12.29
C ALA A 331 -16.94 -0.35 11.99
N TYR A 332 -15.91 0.23 11.35
CA TYR A 332 -14.60 -0.44 11.20
C TYR A 332 -13.87 -0.59 12.54
N HIS A 333 -13.84 0.44 13.37
CA HIS A 333 -13.23 0.40 14.70
C HIS A 333 -13.81 -0.72 15.56
N ASP A 334 -15.13 -0.83 15.61
CA ASP A 334 -15.85 -1.78 16.46
C ASP A 334 -15.85 -3.20 15.87
N GLY A 335 -15.75 -3.34 14.54
CA GLY A 335 -15.86 -4.62 13.83
C GLY A 335 -14.53 -5.34 13.59
N GLN A 336 -13.40 -4.66 13.69
CA GLN A 336 -12.07 -5.26 13.43
C GLN A 336 -11.56 -6.10 14.60
N PRO A 337 -10.89 -7.26 14.33
CA PRO A 337 -10.71 -7.87 13.02
C PRO A 337 -11.99 -8.51 12.49
N PHE A 338 -12.26 -8.42 11.18
CA PHE A 338 -13.48 -8.94 10.56
C PHE A 338 -13.52 -10.48 10.48
N ASN A 339 -12.37 -11.12 10.68
CA ASN A 339 -12.22 -12.58 10.68
C ASN A 339 -11.04 -12.98 11.56
N ASP A 340 -11.19 -14.04 12.34
CA ASP A 340 -10.12 -14.61 13.19
C ASP A 340 -9.02 -15.25 12.34
N ASN A 341 -9.35 -15.71 11.14
CA ASN A 341 -8.38 -16.13 10.15
C ASN A 341 -7.85 -14.91 9.38
N HIS A 342 -6.67 -14.46 9.76
CA HIS A 342 -6.05 -13.26 9.17
C HIS A 342 -5.52 -13.44 7.72
N LEU A 343 -5.74 -14.59 7.09
CA LEU A 343 -5.63 -14.79 5.64
C LEU A 343 -6.96 -14.49 4.92
N ARG A 344 -7.98 -14.10 5.68
CA ARG A 344 -9.28 -13.61 5.22
C ARG A 344 -9.59 -12.24 5.86
N PRO A 345 -8.68 -11.24 5.76
CA PRO A 345 -8.81 -10.01 6.54
C PRO A 345 -9.83 -9.02 5.97
N CYS A 346 -10.10 -9.04 4.66
CA CYS A 346 -10.85 -7.99 3.98
C CYS A 346 -12.37 -8.15 4.16
N PRO A 347 -13.08 -7.10 4.58
CA PRO A 347 -14.54 -7.14 4.70
C PRO A 347 -15.26 -7.15 3.36
N MET A 348 -14.55 -6.87 2.24
CA MET A 348 -15.10 -6.89 0.88
C MET A 348 -14.79 -8.20 0.18
N LEU A 349 -13.51 -8.52 0.00
CA LEU A 349 -13.10 -9.63 -0.88
C LEU A 349 -13.31 -11.00 -0.25
N GLU A 350 -13.09 -11.14 1.07
CA GLU A 350 -13.16 -12.43 1.75
C GLU A 350 -14.35 -12.57 2.70
N ASN A 351 -15.00 -11.46 3.06
CA ASN A 351 -16.16 -11.45 3.95
C ASN A 351 -17.19 -10.42 3.43
N PRO A 352 -17.75 -10.60 2.22
CA PRO A 352 -18.60 -9.60 1.57
C PRO A 352 -19.87 -9.25 2.36
N GLU A 353 -20.36 -10.16 3.20
CA GLU A 353 -21.45 -9.89 4.14
C GLU A 353 -21.12 -8.78 5.14
N LYS A 354 -19.81 -8.60 5.49
CA LYS A 354 -19.39 -7.57 6.44
C LYS A 354 -19.45 -6.17 5.87
N ILE A 355 -19.01 -5.96 4.64
CA ILE A 355 -19.10 -4.64 4.02
C ILE A 355 -20.56 -4.26 3.77
N LYS A 356 -21.43 -5.23 3.42
CA LYS A 356 -22.86 -5.01 3.27
C LYS A 356 -23.49 -4.53 4.59
N GLU A 357 -23.27 -5.28 5.68
CA GLU A 357 -23.73 -4.90 7.03
C GLU A 357 -23.26 -3.49 7.42
N ILE A 358 -21.99 -3.15 7.14
CA ILE A 358 -21.43 -1.84 7.45
C ILE A 358 -22.12 -0.75 6.66
N VAL A 359 -22.23 -0.89 5.33
CA VAL A 359 -22.83 0.13 4.46
C VAL A 359 -24.30 0.35 4.81
N GLU A 360 -25.08 -0.72 4.96
CA GLU A 360 -26.51 -0.64 5.34
C GLU A 360 -26.71 0.02 6.71
N LYS A 361 -25.93 -0.39 7.72
CA LYS A 361 -26.04 0.15 9.09
C LYS A 361 -25.63 1.60 9.18
N THR A 362 -24.63 2.02 8.42
CA THR A 362 -24.06 3.38 8.52
C THR A 362 -24.70 4.37 7.56
N GLY A 363 -25.43 3.90 6.54
CA GLY A 363 -25.96 4.74 5.47
C GLY A 363 -24.86 5.34 4.57
N ALA A 364 -23.68 4.69 4.51
CA ALA A 364 -22.62 5.12 3.62
C ALA A 364 -23.05 5.01 2.15
N ARG A 365 -22.56 5.94 1.32
CA ARG A 365 -22.90 6.02 -0.10
C ARG A 365 -21.68 5.68 -0.94
N SER A 366 -21.94 5.18 -2.16
CA SER A 366 -20.85 5.01 -3.14
C SER A 366 -20.16 6.35 -3.41
N THR A 367 -18.83 6.32 -3.44
CA THR A 367 -17.96 7.44 -3.80
C THR A 367 -17.51 7.39 -5.26
N ASP A 368 -17.98 6.40 -6.02
CA ASP A 368 -17.80 6.29 -7.48
C ASP A 368 -18.75 7.24 -8.17
N LEU A 369 -18.25 8.40 -8.57
CA LEU A 369 -19.11 9.47 -9.12
C LEU A 369 -19.55 9.23 -10.56
N GLN A 370 -18.78 8.45 -11.33
CA GLN A 370 -19.09 8.17 -12.74
C GLN A 370 -20.16 7.07 -12.87
N SER A 371 -20.03 6.03 -12.07
CA SER A 371 -20.89 4.85 -12.10
C SER A 371 -21.06 4.31 -10.67
N PRO A 372 -21.92 4.96 -9.82
CA PRO A 372 -22.09 4.53 -8.44
C PRO A 372 -22.47 3.05 -8.33
N GLU A 373 -21.63 2.26 -7.66
CA GLU A 373 -21.86 0.84 -7.46
C GLU A 373 -22.70 0.60 -6.21
N SER A 374 -23.73 -0.28 -6.31
CA SER A 374 -24.46 -0.73 -5.12
C SER A 374 -23.64 -1.76 -4.33
N VAL A 375 -23.84 -1.79 -3.01
CA VAL A 375 -23.12 -2.75 -2.16
C VAL A 375 -23.52 -4.20 -2.45
N GLU A 376 -24.76 -4.43 -2.91
CA GLU A 376 -25.23 -5.74 -3.35
C GLU A 376 -24.47 -6.22 -4.58
N HIS A 377 -24.24 -5.35 -5.56
CA HIS A 377 -23.47 -5.69 -6.77
C HIS A 377 -22.03 -6.00 -6.42
N LEU A 378 -21.38 -5.16 -5.59
CA LEU A 378 -20.03 -5.40 -5.10
C LEU A 378 -19.91 -6.75 -4.39
N CYS A 379 -20.84 -7.07 -3.47
CA CYS A 379 -20.85 -8.33 -2.75
C CYS A 379 -21.02 -9.52 -3.70
N GLY A 380 -21.94 -9.44 -4.66
CA GLY A 380 -22.16 -10.50 -5.65
C GLY A 380 -20.91 -10.85 -6.46
N LYS A 381 -20.08 -9.85 -6.80
CA LYS A 381 -18.78 -10.08 -7.46
C LYS A 381 -17.78 -10.83 -6.58
N CYS A 382 -17.84 -10.65 -5.25
CA CYS A 382 -16.88 -11.20 -4.30
C CYS A 382 -17.29 -12.56 -3.70
N GLU A 383 -18.59 -12.90 -3.66
CA GLU A 383 -19.11 -14.11 -3.02
C GLU A 383 -18.45 -15.40 -3.49
N SER A 384 -18.38 -15.61 -4.81
CA SER A 384 -17.76 -16.80 -5.38
C SER A 384 -16.29 -16.91 -5.01
N TYR A 385 -15.56 -15.80 -5.07
CA TYR A 385 -14.16 -15.73 -4.67
C TYR A 385 -13.98 -16.07 -3.18
N ALA A 386 -14.76 -15.45 -2.30
CA ALA A 386 -14.71 -15.67 -0.86
C ALA A 386 -14.99 -17.14 -0.49
N CYS A 387 -16.01 -17.76 -1.11
CA CYS A 387 -16.33 -19.16 -0.92
C CYS A 387 -15.19 -20.09 -1.36
N ASN A 388 -14.61 -19.85 -2.55
CA ASN A 388 -13.55 -20.66 -3.12
C ASN A 388 -12.22 -20.54 -2.35
N TRP A 389 -11.89 -19.33 -1.84
CA TRP A 389 -10.68 -19.09 -1.07
C TRP A 389 -10.75 -19.67 0.36
N THR A 390 -11.92 -19.74 0.95
CA THR A 390 -12.12 -20.11 2.36
C THR A 390 -11.44 -21.44 2.76
N PRO A 391 -11.60 -22.56 2.03
CA PRO A 391 -10.97 -23.82 2.41
C PRO A 391 -9.44 -23.75 2.42
N THR A 392 -8.86 -23.13 1.40
CA THR A 392 -7.40 -22.94 1.27
C THR A 392 -6.87 -22.03 2.38
N ALA A 393 -7.55 -20.91 2.64
CA ALA A 393 -7.17 -19.99 3.70
C ALA A 393 -7.19 -20.64 5.09
N ASN A 394 -8.21 -21.48 5.37
CA ASN A 394 -8.31 -22.17 6.66
C ASN A 394 -7.18 -23.20 6.83
N LYS A 395 -6.90 -24.00 5.81
CA LYS A 395 -5.77 -24.96 5.81
C LYS A 395 -4.45 -24.21 6.10
N LEU A 396 -4.13 -23.17 5.34
CA LEU A 396 -2.91 -22.40 5.51
C LEU A 396 -2.81 -21.74 6.89
N TRP A 397 -3.94 -21.25 7.41
CA TRP A 397 -4.00 -20.65 8.74
C TRP A 397 -3.71 -21.65 9.85
N GLU A 398 -4.30 -22.84 9.81
CA GLU A 398 -4.06 -23.93 10.75
C GLU A 398 -2.59 -24.35 10.74
N GLU A 399 -2.00 -24.56 9.56
CA GLU A 399 -0.59 -24.89 9.39
C GLU A 399 0.31 -23.80 10.04
N ARG A 400 0.01 -22.52 9.79
CA ARG A 400 0.75 -21.39 10.40
C ARG A 400 0.61 -21.32 11.91
N GLN A 401 -0.58 -21.60 12.47
CA GLN A 401 -0.77 -21.63 13.93
C GLN A 401 0.00 -22.79 14.56
N GLU A 402 0.05 -23.94 13.92
CA GLU A 402 0.83 -25.08 14.41
C GLU A 402 2.33 -24.80 14.39
N GLU A 403 2.87 -24.22 13.29
CA GLU A 403 4.27 -23.79 13.24
C GLU A 403 4.62 -22.80 14.39
N LYS A 404 3.72 -21.85 14.69
CA LYS A 404 3.94 -20.91 15.80
C LYS A 404 3.94 -21.61 17.15
N ARG A 405 3.09 -22.62 17.37
CA ARG A 405 3.06 -23.42 18.60
C ARG A 405 4.36 -24.19 18.78
N GLN A 406 4.80 -24.90 17.73
CA GLN A 406 6.05 -25.69 17.75
C GLN A 406 7.28 -24.80 18.02
N LYS A 407 7.41 -23.63 17.38
CA LYS A 407 8.48 -22.69 17.64
C LYS A 407 8.51 -22.17 19.09
N LYS A 408 7.33 -21.90 19.67
CA LYS A 408 7.23 -21.51 21.09
C LYS A 408 7.62 -22.62 22.06
N GLN A 409 7.36 -23.90 21.73
CA GLN A 409 7.76 -25.04 22.53
C GLN A 409 9.28 -25.28 22.49
N GLN A 410 9.92 -25.05 21.33
CA GLN A 410 11.36 -25.18 21.17
C GLN A 410 12.19 -24.06 21.84
N GLN A 411 11.56 -22.94 22.18
CA GLN A 411 12.20 -21.81 22.85
C GLN A 411 12.07 -21.84 24.38
N LYS A 412 11.25 -22.77 24.90
CA LYS A 412 11.13 -23.06 26.35
C LYS A 412 12.06 -24.17 26.78
#